data_5eda7a874b18b3b99a7a4a63ed8007ba
#
_entry.id   5eda7a874b18b3b99a7a4a63ed8007ba
#
_cell.length_a   1.000
_cell.length_b   1.000
_cell.length_c   1.000
_cell.angle_alpha   90.00
_cell.angle_beta   90.00
_cell.angle_gamma   90.00
#
_symmetry.space_group_name_H-M   'P 1'
#
loop_
_entity.id
_entity.type
_entity.pdbx_description
1 polymer ?
#
loop_
_entity_poly.entity_id
_entity_poly.type
_entity_poly.pdbx_seq_one_letter_code
_entity_poly.pdbx_strand_id
1 'polypeptide(L)' 'MDDQSRIELEAAAFRGLIAHLQKRADVQNIDVMNLAGFCRNCLSKWYVNA' A
#
# COMPACT_ATOMS: atom_id res chain seq x y z
N MET A 1 11.81 11.31 -16.47
CA MET A 1 11.81 9.86 -16.16
C MET A 1 10.94 9.16 -17.18
N ASP A 2 11.41 8.07 -17.78
CA ASP A 2 10.60 7.37 -18.77
C ASP A 2 9.50 6.52 -18.08
N ASP A 3 8.56 6.02 -18.89
CA ASP A 3 7.41 5.29 -18.35
C ASP A 3 7.82 4.00 -17.66
N GLN A 4 8.81 3.29 -18.20
CA GLN A 4 9.27 2.03 -17.61
C GLN A 4 9.92 2.26 -16.25
N SER A 5 10.78 3.26 -16.14
CA SER A 5 11.41 3.60 -14.85
C SER A 5 10.38 4.01 -13.82
N ARG A 6 9.38 4.80 -14.23
CA ARG A 6 8.31 5.23 -13.34
C ARG A 6 7.51 4.04 -12.83
N ILE A 7 7.14 3.11 -13.72
CA ILE A 7 6.39 1.91 -13.34
C ILE A 7 7.18 1.07 -12.34
N GLU A 8 8.48 0.90 -12.58
CA GLU A 8 9.34 0.11 -11.67
C GLU A 8 9.44 0.76 -10.31
N LEU A 9 9.59 2.09 -10.25
CA LEU A 9 9.68 2.81 -8.99
C LEU A 9 8.35 2.75 -8.22
N GLU A 10 7.23 2.92 -8.92
CA GLU A 10 5.91 2.82 -8.30
C GLU A 10 5.67 1.42 -7.75
N ALA A 11 6.04 0.39 -8.49
CA ALA A 11 5.91 -0.99 -8.03
C ALA A 11 6.77 -1.25 -6.79
N ALA A 12 8.01 -0.75 -6.80
CA ALA A 12 8.91 -0.91 -5.65
C ALA A 12 8.38 -0.17 -4.42
N ALA A 13 7.85 1.04 -4.61
CA ALA A 13 7.28 1.82 -3.52
C ALA A 13 6.05 1.12 -2.93
N PHE A 14 5.19 0.55 -3.77
CA PHE A 14 4.02 -0.18 -3.31
C PHE A 14 4.43 -1.42 -2.51
N ARG A 15 5.41 -2.18 -2.99
CA ARG A 15 5.92 -3.33 -2.24
C ARG A 15 6.50 -2.91 -0.89
N GLY A 16 7.17 -1.77 -0.85
CA GLY A 16 7.69 -1.21 0.40
C GLY A 16 6.58 -0.87 1.38
N LEU A 17 5.50 -0.26 0.91
CA LEU A 17 4.33 0.04 1.73
C LEU A 17 3.71 -1.24 2.31
N ILE A 18 3.51 -2.25 1.47
CA ILE A 18 2.92 -3.51 1.91
C ILE A 18 3.81 -4.18 2.96
N ALA A 19 5.12 -4.22 2.74
CA ALA A 19 6.05 -4.80 3.70
C ALA A 19 6.02 -4.07 5.04
N HIS A 20 5.92 -2.74 5.00
CA HIS A 20 5.82 -1.93 6.20
C HIS A 20 4.55 -2.23 6.98
N LEU A 21 3.42 -2.29 6.30
CA LEU A 21 2.14 -2.59 6.95
C LEU A 21 2.12 -4.00 7.55
N GLN A 22 2.79 -4.96 6.92
CA GLN A 22 2.91 -6.30 7.46
C GLN A 22 3.74 -6.33 8.74
N LYS A 23 4.79 -5.51 8.83
CA LYS A 23 5.59 -5.38 10.04
C LYS A 23 4.82 -4.71 11.17
N ARG A 24 3.91 -3.83 10.85
CA ARG A 24 3.10 -3.09 11.82
C ARG A 24 1.79 -3.82 12.11
N ALA A 25 1.90 -5.11 12.46
CA ALA A 25 0.75 -5.92 12.84
C ALA A 25 0.10 -5.43 14.15
N ASP A 26 0.80 -4.61 14.92
CA ASP A 26 0.28 -3.95 16.12
C ASP A 26 -0.76 -2.88 15.79
N VAL A 27 -0.78 -2.37 14.56
CA VAL A 27 -1.73 -1.35 14.10
C VAL A 27 -2.92 -2.05 13.43
N GLN A 28 -4.10 -1.84 13.99
CA GLN A 28 -5.33 -2.44 13.45
C GLN A 28 -5.80 -1.68 12.22
N ASN A 29 -6.60 -2.34 11.38
CA ASN A 29 -7.14 -1.71 10.18
C ASN A 29 -7.95 -0.46 10.48
N ILE A 30 -8.68 -0.44 11.60
CA ILE A 30 -9.45 0.74 11.98
C ILE A 30 -8.54 1.94 12.28
N ASP A 31 -7.36 1.70 12.86
CA ASP A 31 -6.40 2.76 13.13
C ASP A 31 -5.86 3.36 11.84
N VAL A 32 -5.54 2.52 10.87
CA VAL A 32 -5.08 2.96 9.56
C VAL A 32 -6.17 3.77 8.86
N MET A 33 -7.41 3.29 8.89
CA MET A 33 -8.55 3.97 8.28
C MET A 33 -8.75 5.35 8.90
N ASN A 34 -8.70 5.46 10.22
CA ASN A 34 -8.90 6.73 10.91
C ASN A 34 -7.81 7.75 10.60
N LEU A 35 -6.57 7.26 10.45
CA LEU A 35 -5.43 8.14 10.19
C LEU A 35 -5.33 8.54 8.72
N ALA A 36 -5.49 7.59 7.82
CA ALA A 36 -5.14 7.77 6.41
C ALA A 36 -6.32 7.71 5.44
N GLY A 37 -7.50 7.33 5.91
CA GLY A 37 -8.68 7.23 5.06
C GLY A 37 -8.77 5.95 4.24
N PHE A 38 -7.87 5.00 4.47
CA PHE A 38 -7.92 3.67 3.86
C PHE A 38 -7.35 2.66 4.85
N CYS A 39 -7.53 1.37 4.56
CA CYS A 39 -6.95 0.31 5.37
C CYS A 39 -6.33 -0.76 4.44
N ARG A 40 -5.76 -1.82 5.05
CA ARG A 40 -5.14 -2.91 4.28
C ARG A 40 -6.13 -3.56 3.32
N ASN A 41 -7.37 -3.70 3.73
CA ASN A 41 -8.43 -4.25 2.85
C ASN A 41 -8.68 -3.36 1.64
N CYS A 42 -8.64 -2.05 1.81
CA CYS A 42 -8.78 -1.10 0.70
C CYS A 42 -7.63 -1.27 -0.30
N LEU A 43 -6.41 -1.42 0.19
CA LEU A 43 -5.25 -1.67 -0.68
C LEU A 43 -5.41 -2.95 -1.47
N SER A 44 -5.90 -4.02 -0.84
CA SER A 44 -6.14 -5.29 -1.52
C SER A 44 -7.16 -5.13 -2.65
N LYS A 45 -8.22 -4.37 -2.41
CA LYS A 45 -9.24 -4.10 -3.42
C LYS A 45 -8.67 -3.29 -4.58
N TRP A 46 -7.87 -2.27 -4.28
CA TRP A 46 -7.23 -1.47 -5.32
C TRP A 46 -6.29 -2.32 -6.18
N TYR A 47 -5.55 -3.21 -5.54
CA TYR A 47 -4.64 -4.11 -6.24
C TYR A 47 -5.41 -5.03 -7.20
N VAL A 48 -6.49 -5.63 -6.75
CA VAL A 48 -7.31 -6.54 -7.56
C VAL A 48 -7.97 -5.80 -8.73
N ASN A 49 -8.36 -4.54 -8.52
CA ASN A 49 -9.06 -3.74 -9.53
C ASN A 49 -8.12 -3.05 -10.51
N ALA A 50 -6.85 -3.06 -10.25
CA ALA A 50 -5.85 -2.40 -11.10
C ALA A 50 -5.59 -3.11 -12.43
#